data_2b4ef51f35718555c818f7717eb5f061
#
_entry.id   2b4ef51f35718555c818f7717eb5f061
#
_cell.length_a   1.000
_cell.length_b   1.000
_cell.length_c   1.000
_cell.angle_alpha   90.00
_cell.angle_beta   90.00
_cell.angle_gamma   90.00
#
_symmetry.space_group_name_H-M   'P 1'
#
loop_
_entity.id
_entity.type
_entity.pdbx_description
1 polymer ?
#
loop_
_entity_poly.entity_id
_entity_poly.type
_entity_poly.pdbx_seq_one_letter_code
_entity_poly.pdbx_strand_id
1 'polypeptide(L)'
;MKSKRQNPCLRQAGKCQLNNSVAPPFIGGGSGVANRCRRTVVFCITVLIAIFLLTGSFSMAQSSKGRKEIKMEEIREPAVAGSWYSDNPEILSRELKGYLDNVKKEKINGKVIALVSPHAGYQYSGLVAAHAYKLIEGTSYDAVVVVAPSHRALFKGASIYDRGGFRTPLGIVPIDEGLSKKVMEKRKEIQFIPEAHAQEHSLEIQLPFLQVLLKTFKLIPIVMEPYWSWETCQYLSTAIADTVRGKNVVLIASSDLSHFHSYDKAVELDRNVLNHIERFDPEGLNRDLRQGRCEACGGGPIISIMLAAKALGANKGKVLKYLNSGDVTGDRSRVVGYAAGVFYKTAGGTEKMREETKVGVDLGLSEQEKKILHHIAKTVIENKAKGKPIPEFKVDSPILKENRGAFVTIQKKGQLRGCIGYIEGRGPLYRTVEEMAEAAAFRDPRFMPVNEKELPELNIEISVLTPLKRITDVKEIEVGKHGIYIIKKPFSGLLLPQVATEYGWDRQTFLEHTCQKAGLPSNAWKDKNTEIYIFSADIF
;
A
#
# COMPACT_ATOMS: atom_id res chain seq x y z
N MET A 1 -14.91 6.71 29.59
CA MET A 1 -14.82 5.27 29.34
C MET A 1 -14.34 5.05 27.91
N LYS A 2 -13.03 4.78 27.71
CA LYS A 2 -12.45 4.53 26.39
C LYS A 2 -12.57 3.04 26.08
N SER A 3 -13.48 2.67 25.17
CA SER A 3 -13.61 1.32 24.65
C SER A 3 -12.35 0.98 23.83
N LYS A 4 -11.52 0.08 24.35
CA LYS A 4 -10.42 -0.54 23.61
C LYS A 4 -11.04 -1.48 22.58
N ARG A 5 -11.17 -1.04 21.32
CA ARG A 5 -11.46 -1.93 20.20
C ARG A 5 -10.22 -2.81 19.95
N GLN A 6 -10.32 -4.06 20.33
CA GLN A 6 -9.30 -5.08 20.03
C GLN A 6 -9.36 -5.46 18.55
N ASN A 7 -8.20 -5.64 17.92
CA ASN A 7 -8.08 -6.13 16.55
C ASN A 7 -8.76 -7.51 16.43
N PRO A 8 -9.72 -7.70 15.51
CA PRO A 8 -10.46 -8.96 15.37
C PRO A 8 -9.59 -10.20 15.20
N CYS A 9 -8.44 -10.07 14.54
CA CYS A 9 -7.49 -11.18 14.34
C CYS A 9 -6.95 -11.78 15.65
N LEU A 10 -6.75 -10.98 16.70
CA LEU A 10 -6.18 -11.48 17.96
C LEU A 10 -7.20 -12.19 18.85
N ARG A 11 -8.48 -11.89 18.73
CA ARG A 11 -9.53 -12.58 19.51
C ARG A 11 -9.76 -14.05 19.07
N GLN A 12 -9.40 -14.41 17.85
CA GLN A 12 -9.69 -15.74 17.31
C GLN A 12 -8.49 -16.69 17.27
N ALA A 13 -7.27 -16.19 17.42
CA ALA A 13 -6.08 -17.04 17.52
C ALA A 13 -6.12 -18.01 18.73
N GLY A 14 -6.95 -17.74 19.73
CA GLY A 14 -7.16 -18.60 20.89
C GLY A 14 -8.24 -19.68 20.72
N LYS A 15 -8.95 -19.73 19.59
CA LYS A 15 -10.05 -20.70 19.38
C LYS A 15 -9.78 -21.74 18.26
N CYS A 16 -8.63 -21.71 17.61
CA CYS A 16 -8.20 -22.74 16.67
C CYS A 16 -7.36 -23.83 17.35
N GLN A 17 -7.84 -24.35 18.48
CA GLN A 17 -7.33 -25.59 19.04
C GLN A 17 -8.40 -26.66 18.96
N LEU A 18 -8.03 -27.75 18.28
CA LEU A 18 -8.52 -29.12 18.40
C LEU A 18 -9.93 -29.42 17.88
N ASN A 19 -9.97 -30.00 16.71
CA ASN A 19 -10.76 -31.21 16.52
C ASN A 19 -9.88 -32.26 15.82
N ASN A 20 -9.26 -33.10 16.64
CA ASN A 20 -8.74 -34.40 16.22
C ASN A 20 -9.93 -35.30 15.96
N SER A 21 -10.22 -35.63 14.72
CA SER A 21 -11.06 -36.78 14.38
C SER A 21 -10.19 -37.84 13.71
N VAL A 22 -9.99 -38.85 14.51
CA VAL A 22 -9.53 -40.22 14.30
C VAL A 22 -9.85 -40.76 12.91
N ALA A 23 -8.85 -41.26 12.20
CA ALA A 23 -8.99 -42.19 11.09
C ALA A 23 -8.87 -43.64 11.61
N PRO A 24 -9.66 -44.60 11.10
CA PRO A 24 -9.67 -45.99 11.58
C PRO A 24 -8.49 -46.81 11.03
N PRO A 25 -8.17 -47.94 11.69
CA PRO A 25 -7.01 -48.77 11.35
C PRO A 25 -7.34 -49.75 10.22
N PHE A 26 -6.38 -49.97 9.33
CA PHE A 26 -6.39 -51.15 8.44
C PHE A 26 -5.54 -52.28 9.02
N ILE A 27 -6.17 -53.45 9.17
CA ILE A 27 -5.64 -54.71 9.62
C ILE A 27 -5.26 -55.58 8.41
N GLY A 28 -4.20 -56.39 8.58
CA GLY A 28 -3.90 -57.58 7.81
C GLY A 28 -2.55 -57.53 7.08
N GLY A 29 -1.58 -58.32 7.30
CA GLY A 29 -1.50 -59.72 7.75
C GLY A 29 -0.68 -60.48 6.74
N GLY A 30 0.36 -61.21 7.18
CA GLY A 30 0.96 -62.25 6.35
C GLY A 30 2.51 -62.23 6.28
N SER A 31 3.12 -62.77 7.27
CA SER A 31 4.07 -63.94 7.32
C SER A 31 4.93 -64.24 6.07
N GLY A 32 6.23 -64.30 6.24
CA GLY A 32 6.88 -65.57 6.19
C GLY A 32 8.18 -65.66 5.41
N VAL A 33 9.12 -66.21 6.07
CA VAL A 33 10.22 -67.05 5.62
C VAL A 33 11.61 -66.45 5.39
N ALA A 34 12.42 -66.89 6.30
CA ALA A 34 13.85 -66.79 6.45
C ALA A 34 14.63 -67.60 5.35
N ASN A 35 15.83 -67.28 5.10
CA ASN A 35 17.04 -68.04 5.35
C ASN A 35 18.15 -67.84 4.30
N ARG A 36 19.31 -67.56 4.86
CA ARG A 36 20.65 -68.05 4.49
C ARG A 36 21.15 -67.89 3.04
N CYS A 37 22.18 -67.12 2.85
CA CYS A 37 23.47 -67.72 2.45
C CYS A 37 24.65 -66.82 2.84
N ARG A 38 25.58 -67.43 3.56
CA ARG A 38 26.84 -66.92 4.03
C ARG A 38 27.92 -67.13 2.94
N ARG A 39 28.88 -66.22 2.99
CA ARG A 39 30.34 -66.42 2.69
C ARG A 39 30.82 -66.36 1.26
N THR A 40 31.89 -65.57 1.22
CA THR A 40 33.06 -65.62 0.31
C THR A 40 33.07 -64.52 -0.75
N VAL A 41 33.78 -63.46 -0.49
CA VAL A 41 34.96 -63.01 -1.21
C VAL A 41 35.60 -61.83 -0.45
N VAL A 42 36.53 -62.13 0.44
CA VAL A 42 37.60 -61.24 0.89
C VAL A 42 38.84 -61.71 0.13
N PHE A 43 39.43 -60.93 -0.67
CA PHE A 43 40.79 -60.93 -1.24
C PHE A 43 40.73 -60.38 -2.66
N CYS A 44 41.08 -59.09 -2.79
CA CYS A 44 41.69 -58.47 -3.98
C CYS A 44 41.46 -56.95 -4.05
N ILE A 45 41.75 -56.21 -3.02
CA ILE A 45 41.94 -54.74 -3.14
C ILE A 45 42.96 -54.30 -2.06
N THR A 46 44.22 -54.75 -2.21
CA THR A 46 45.32 -54.25 -1.37
C THR A 46 46.64 -54.02 -2.15
N VAL A 47 46.60 -53.87 -3.46
CA VAL A 47 47.84 -53.65 -4.27
C VAL A 47 47.77 -52.40 -5.18
N LEU A 48 46.81 -51.55 -5.12
CA LEU A 48 46.71 -50.36 -6.01
C LEU A 48 46.75 -48.99 -5.29
N ILE A 49 47.17 -48.93 -4.01
CA ILE A 49 47.30 -47.65 -3.27
C ILE A 49 48.75 -47.16 -3.06
N ALA A 50 49.73 -47.77 -3.70
CA ALA A 50 51.16 -47.45 -3.46
C ALA A 50 51.91 -46.76 -4.61
N ILE A 51 51.25 -46.26 -5.67
CA ILE A 51 51.98 -45.63 -6.83
C ILE A 51 51.46 -44.25 -7.18
N PHE A 52 50.79 -43.53 -6.29
CA PHE A 52 50.38 -42.12 -6.56
C PHE A 52 50.83 -41.12 -5.49
N LEU A 53 51.99 -41.36 -4.86
CA LEU A 53 52.53 -40.44 -3.84
C LEU A 53 53.87 -39.81 -4.22
N LEU A 54 54.17 -39.61 -5.50
CA LEU A 54 55.38 -38.89 -5.89
C LEU A 54 55.19 -38.22 -7.27
N THR A 55 54.31 -37.24 -7.43
CA THR A 55 54.50 -36.16 -8.41
C THR A 55 53.54 -35.00 -8.11
N GLY A 56 54.13 -33.85 -7.78
CA GLY A 56 53.54 -32.55 -8.14
C GLY A 56 52.56 -31.92 -7.18
N SER A 57 53.06 -31.33 -6.11
CA SER A 57 52.40 -30.21 -5.42
C SER A 57 52.17 -29.05 -6.40
N PHE A 58 51.01 -29.01 -7.04
CA PHE A 58 50.51 -27.76 -7.66
C PHE A 58 49.38 -27.24 -6.76
N SER A 59 49.80 -26.32 -5.90
CA SER A 59 48.88 -25.56 -5.06
C SER A 59 48.05 -24.62 -5.94
N MET A 60 46.87 -25.05 -6.35
CA MET A 60 45.81 -24.12 -6.75
C MET A 60 45.15 -23.58 -5.50
N ALA A 61 45.66 -22.49 -4.97
CA ALA A 61 44.98 -21.66 -4.04
C ALA A 61 43.77 -21.03 -4.75
N GLN A 62 42.65 -21.75 -4.86
CA GLN A 62 41.35 -21.15 -5.14
C GLN A 62 40.96 -20.33 -3.90
N SER A 63 41.05 -19.03 -4.08
CA SER A 63 40.48 -18.03 -3.18
C SER A 63 39.00 -18.33 -2.93
N SER A 64 38.68 -19.13 -1.94
CA SER A 64 37.35 -19.19 -1.35
C SER A 64 37.16 -17.91 -0.54
N LYS A 65 36.72 -16.81 -1.18
CA LYS A 65 36.14 -15.70 -0.47
C LYS A 65 35.04 -16.28 0.44
N GLY A 66 35.29 -16.24 1.74
CA GLY A 66 34.56 -16.94 2.77
C GLY A 66 33.05 -16.78 2.68
N ARG A 67 32.38 -17.83 2.32
CA ARG A 67 30.97 -18.03 2.60
C ARG A 67 30.90 -18.29 4.11
N LYS A 68 30.47 -17.28 4.89
CA LYS A 68 30.23 -17.46 6.33
C LYS A 68 29.24 -18.62 6.48
N GLU A 69 29.66 -19.70 7.12
CA GLU A 69 28.77 -20.81 7.43
C GLU A 69 27.65 -20.31 8.37
N ILE A 70 26.39 -20.54 7.99
CA ILE A 70 25.24 -20.18 8.82
C ILE A 70 25.18 -21.20 9.96
N LYS A 71 25.26 -20.73 11.20
CA LYS A 71 25.11 -21.59 12.38
C LYS A 71 23.68 -22.13 12.46
N MET A 72 23.51 -23.41 12.72
CA MET A 72 22.19 -24.06 12.80
C MET A 72 21.28 -23.42 13.87
N GLU A 73 21.85 -22.93 14.96
CA GLU A 73 21.14 -22.23 16.06
C GLU A 73 20.57 -20.86 15.65
N GLU A 74 21.02 -20.31 14.52
CA GLU A 74 20.56 -19.04 13.97
C GLU A 74 19.55 -19.22 12.83
N ILE A 75 19.04 -20.45 12.61
CA ILE A 75 18.05 -20.75 11.57
C ILE A 75 16.67 -20.78 12.21
N ARG A 76 15.77 -19.96 11.70
CA ARG A 76 14.36 -20.00 12.05
C ARG A 76 13.68 -21.14 11.26
N GLU A 77 13.18 -22.13 11.97
CA GLU A 77 12.47 -23.28 11.41
C GLU A 77 11.05 -22.90 10.95
N PRO A 78 10.45 -23.60 9.94
CA PRO A 78 9.12 -23.28 9.43
C PRO A 78 8.04 -23.54 10.50
N ALA A 79 7.07 -22.62 10.62
CA ALA A 79 5.96 -22.73 11.57
C ALA A 79 4.68 -23.31 10.94
N VAL A 80 4.49 -23.18 9.61
CA VAL A 80 3.25 -23.55 8.93
C VAL A 80 3.45 -24.49 7.74
N ALA A 81 4.66 -25.02 7.54
CA ALA A 81 4.91 -26.09 6.59
C ALA A 81 4.11 -27.35 6.98
N GLY A 82 3.55 -28.07 6.00
CA GLY A 82 2.66 -29.22 6.21
C GLY A 82 1.22 -28.86 6.57
N SER A 83 0.91 -27.56 6.81
CA SER A 83 -0.45 -27.13 7.16
C SER A 83 -0.99 -26.04 6.24
N TRP A 84 -0.22 -24.99 5.94
CA TRP A 84 -0.62 -23.88 5.06
C TRP A 84 -0.02 -24.00 3.66
N TYR A 85 1.05 -24.73 3.53
CA TYR A 85 1.69 -25.16 2.30
C TYR A 85 2.39 -26.50 2.52
N SER A 86 2.68 -27.23 1.46
CA SER A 86 3.29 -28.56 1.54
C SER A 86 4.68 -28.52 2.18
N ASP A 87 4.97 -29.44 3.10
CA ASP A 87 6.30 -29.67 3.68
C ASP A 87 7.20 -30.51 2.75
N ASN A 88 6.63 -31.13 1.72
CA ASN A 88 7.38 -31.83 0.68
C ASN A 88 7.88 -30.81 -0.37
N PRO A 89 9.20 -30.70 -0.61
CA PRO A 89 9.77 -29.70 -1.50
C PRO A 89 9.35 -29.87 -2.96
N GLU A 90 9.14 -31.09 -3.43
CA GLU A 90 8.76 -31.38 -4.82
C GLU A 90 7.30 -30.99 -5.06
N ILE A 91 6.40 -31.34 -4.12
CA ILE A 91 4.99 -30.96 -4.16
C ILE A 91 4.87 -29.45 -4.11
N LEU A 92 5.52 -28.81 -3.14
CA LEU A 92 5.51 -27.37 -2.96
C LEU A 92 5.99 -26.63 -4.22
N SER A 93 7.13 -27.07 -4.79
CA SER A 93 7.67 -26.47 -6.02
C SER A 93 6.71 -26.59 -7.20
N ARG A 94 6.03 -27.74 -7.33
CA ARG A 94 5.04 -27.97 -8.39
C ARG A 94 3.78 -27.12 -8.21
N GLU A 95 3.26 -27.01 -6.98
CA GLU A 95 2.11 -26.16 -6.66
C GLU A 95 2.38 -24.70 -6.98
N LEU A 96 3.52 -24.17 -6.52
CA LEU A 96 3.92 -22.78 -6.77
C LEU A 96 4.08 -22.49 -8.26
N LYS A 97 4.73 -23.40 -9.01
CA LYS A 97 4.82 -23.29 -10.47
C LYS A 97 3.44 -23.31 -11.11
N GLY A 98 2.54 -24.20 -10.64
CA GLY A 98 1.16 -24.26 -11.11
C GLY A 98 0.42 -22.93 -10.93
N TYR A 99 0.54 -22.26 -9.76
CA TYR A 99 -0.03 -20.94 -9.57
C TYR A 99 0.58 -19.89 -10.51
N LEU A 100 1.90 -19.89 -10.66
CA LEU A 100 2.63 -18.93 -11.52
C LEU A 100 2.31 -19.14 -13.00
N ASP A 101 2.16 -20.37 -13.48
CA ASP A 101 1.87 -20.68 -14.87
C ASP A 101 0.42 -20.32 -15.26
N ASN A 102 -0.49 -20.33 -14.29
CA ASN A 102 -1.87 -19.88 -14.46
C ASN A 102 -2.03 -18.35 -14.50
N VAL A 103 -0.95 -17.59 -14.28
CA VAL A 103 -0.97 -16.13 -14.28
C VAL A 103 -0.18 -15.58 -15.46
N LYS A 104 -0.86 -14.75 -16.26
CA LYS A 104 -0.18 -13.97 -17.30
C LYS A 104 0.58 -12.81 -16.64
N LYS A 105 1.89 -12.72 -16.94
CA LYS A 105 2.70 -11.59 -16.46
C LYS A 105 2.15 -10.28 -16.98
N GLU A 106 1.73 -9.41 -16.09
CA GLU A 106 1.19 -8.12 -16.44
C GLU A 106 2.31 -7.17 -16.90
N LYS A 107 2.03 -6.38 -17.95
CA LYS A 107 2.99 -5.39 -18.45
C LYS A 107 2.95 -4.14 -17.56
N ILE A 108 4.03 -3.91 -16.82
CA ILE A 108 4.25 -2.70 -16.03
C ILE A 108 5.21 -1.78 -16.79
N ASN A 109 4.75 -0.56 -17.11
CA ASN A 109 5.60 0.43 -17.79
C ASN A 109 6.48 1.16 -16.76
N GLY A 110 7.48 0.45 -16.21
CA GLY A 110 8.36 1.02 -15.20
C GLY A 110 9.11 -0.04 -14.39
N LYS A 111 9.93 0.43 -13.46
CA LYS A 111 10.68 -0.42 -12.52
C LYS A 111 9.79 -0.77 -11.32
N VAL A 112 9.57 -2.04 -11.06
CA VAL A 112 8.92 -2.53 -9.82
C VAL A 112 9.80 -2.16 -8.62
N ILE A 113 9.20 -1.52 -7.62
CA ILE A 113 9.86 -1.13 -6.37
C ILE A 113 9.31 -1.96 -5.21
N ALA A 114 7.97 -2.17 -5.16
CA ALA A 114 7.37 -2.92 -4.08
C ALA A 114 6.13 -3.70 -4.54
N LEU A 115 5.79 -4.75 -3.78
CA LEU A 115 4.63 -5.60 -3.97
C LEU A 115 3.76 -5.63 -2.71
N VAL A 116 2.47 -5.90 -2.89
CA VAL A 116 1.55 -6.33 -1.84
C VAL A 116 1.16 -7.78 -2.16
N SER A 117 1.26 -8.67 -1.17
CA SER A 117 0.95 -10.10 -1.32
C SER A 117 0.17 -10.61 -0.10
N PRO A 118 -0.85 -11.45 -0.28
CA PRO A 118 -1.59 -12.06 0.82
C PRO A 118 -0.75 -13.13 1.53
N HIS A 119 -1.21 -13.56 2.72
CA HIS A 119 -0.50 -14.53 3.54
C HIS A 119 -1.37 -15.65 4.15
N ALA A 120 -2.55 -15.89 3.62
CA ALA A 120 -3.31 -17.09 3.94
C ALA A 120 -2.66 -18.36 3.34
N GLY A 121 -3.12 -19.54 3.72
CA GLY A 121 -2.66 -20.80 3.13
C GLY A 121 -2.80 -20.80 1.60
N TYR A 122 -1.84 -21.41 0.90
CA TYR A 122 -1.75 -21.32 -0.57
C TYR A 122 -3.00 -21.78 -1.30
N GLN A 123 -3.73 -22.74 -0.75
CA GLN A 123 -5.01 -23.18 -1.31
C GLN A 123 -6.04 -22.06 -1.45
N TYR A 124 -5.95 -21.01 -0.63
CA TYR A 124 -6.86 -19.86 -0.66
C TYR A 124 -6.27 -18.66 -1.38
N SER A 125 -5.04 -18.30 -1.05
CA SER A 125 -4.42 -17.05 -1.50
C SER A 125 -3.29 -17.21 -2.52
N GLY A 126 -2.82 -18.44 -2.78
CA GLY A 126 -1.65 -18.70 -3.64
C GLY A 126 -1.81 -18.16 -5.07
N LEU A 127 -3.01 -18.29 -5.65
CA LEU A 127 -3.28 -17.73 -6.98
C LEU A 127 -3.21 -16.20 -6.99
N VAL A 128 -3.70 -15.54 -5.93
CA VAL A 128 -3.61 -14.07 -5.81
C VAL A 128 -2.16 -13.65 -5.60
N ALA A 129 -1.42 -14.32 -4.71
CA ALA A 129 0.00 -14.06 -4.49
C ALA A 129 0.83 -14.20 -5.78
N ALA A 130 0.52 -15.22 -6.60
CA ALA A 130 1.18 -15.44 -7.89
C ALA A 130 1.09 -14.24 -8.83
N HIS A 131 0.00 -13.45 -8.81
CA HIS A 131 -0.10 -12.22 -9.61
C HIS A 131 0.95 -11.16 -9.21
N ALA A 132 1.24 -11.02 -7.92
CA ALA A 132 2.31 -10.11 -7.47
C ALA A 132 3.68 -10.66 -7.85
N TYR A 133 3.95 -11.91 -7.53
CA TYR A 133 5.25 -12.55 -7.74
C TYR A 133 5.61 -12.75 -9.20
N LYS A 134 4.64 -12.98 -10.09
CA LYS A 134 4.87 -13.09 -11.54
C LYS A 134 5.55 -11.86 -12.14
N LEU A 135 5.35 -10.67 -11.54
CA LEU A 135 5.99 -9.44 -12.02
C LEU A 135 7.51 -9.46 -11.90
N ILE A 136 8.04 -10.12 -10.88
CA ILE A 136 9.48 -10.20 -10.62
C ILE A 136 10.14 -11.44 -11.22
N GLU A 137 9.41 -12.30 -11.90
CA GLU A 137 9.95 -13.45 -12.63
C GLU A 137 11.00 -13.01 -13.67
N GLY A 138 12.15 -13.68 -13.65
CA GLY A 138 13.28 -13.37 -14.52
C GLY A 138 14.07 -12.12 -14.13
N THR A 139 13.76 -11.51 -12.98
CA THR A 139 14.53 -10.40 -12.41
C THR A 139 15.46 -10.95 -11.32
N SER A 140 16.61 -10.32 -11.12
CA SER A 140 17.50 -10.61 -9.98
C SER A 140 17.45 -9.48 -8.97
N TYR A 141 17.52 -9.82 -7.69
CA TYR A 141 17.63 -8.87 -6.58
C TYR A 141 18.71 -9.32 -5.63
N ASP A 142 19.48 -8.36 -5.08
CA ASP A 142 20.52 -8.66 -4.08
C ASP A 142 19.87 -8.99 -2.73
N ALA A 143 18.78 -8.30 -2.41
CA ALA A 143 18.00 -8.55 -1.21
C ALA A 143 16.49 -8.32 -1.42
N VAL A 144 15.68 -8.92 -0.55
CA VAL A 144 14.23 -8.74 -0.47
C VAL A 144 13.88 -8.28 0.94
N VAL A 145 13.19 -7.16 1.06
CA VAL A 145 12.59 -6.72 2.32
C VAL A 145 11.16 -7.24 2.39
N VAL A 146 10.82 -7.98 3.43
CA VAL A 146 9.44 -8.39 3.70
C VAL A 146 8.98 -7.75 4.99
N VAL A 147 7.92 -6.95 4.94
CA VAL A 147 7.27 -6.37 6.11
C VAL A 147 5.94 -7.07 6.31
N ALA A 148 5.75 -7.69 7.46
CA ALA A 148 4.60 -8.52 7.80
C ALA A 148 4.02 -8.11 9.18
N PRO A 149 2.72 -8.33 9.44
CA PRO A 149 2.12 -8.07 10.75
C PRO A 149 2.47 -9.18 11.74
N SER A 150 2.49 -8.84 13.04
CA SER A 150 2.55 -9.84 14.11
C SER A 150 1.15 -10.36 14.46
N HIS A 151 0.98 -11.69 14.39
CA HIS A 151 -0.23 -12.40 14.85
C HIS A 151 -0.02 -13.15 16.16
N ARG A 152 1.23 -13.36 16.56
CA ARG A 152 1.59 -14.26 17.67
C ARG A 152 2.22 -13.55 18.87
N ALA A 153 2.86 -12.40 18.67
CA ALA A 153 3.56 -11.68 19.72
C ALA A 153 3.02 -10.25 19.90
N LEU A 154 3.01 -9.78 21.15
CA LEU A 154 2.67 -8.41 21.51
C LEU A 154 3.95 -7.66 21.86
N PHE A 155 4.28 -6.65 21.09
CA PHE A 155 5.44 -5.78 21.29
C PHE A 155 5.16 -4.40 20.72
N LYS A 156 6.09 -3.46 20.87
CA LYS A 156 6.03 -2.12 20.26
C LYS A 156 7.11 -1.97 19.20
N GLY A 157 6.76 -1.28 18.12
CA GLY A 157 7.67 -0.98 17.03
C GLY A 157 7.76 -2.08 15.98
N ALA A 158 8.98 -2.43 15.59
CA ALA A 158 9.23 -3.48 14.60
C ALA A 158 10.33 -4.43 15.05
N SER A 159 10.18 -5.70 14.75
CA SER A 159 11.21 -6.72 14.99
C SER A 159 11.87 -7.14 13.67
N ILE A 160 13.20 -7.19 13.66
CA ILE A 160 14.00 -7.69 12.55
C ILE A 160 14.80 -8.90 13.00
N TYR A 161 14.66 -10.02 12.28
CA TYR A 161 15.54 -11.17 12.44
C TYR A 161 16.85 -10.85 11.72
N ASP A 162 17.95 -10.60 12.48
CA ASP A 162 19.16 -9.94 11.94
C ASP A 162 20.32 -10.87 11.64
N ARG A 163 20.12 -12.20 11.72
CA ARG A 163 21.19 -13.21 11.57
C ARG A 163 20.69 -14.52 10.99
N GLY A 164 21.63 -15.36 10.52
CA GLY A 164 21.35 -16.72 10.08
C GLY A 164 20.43 -16.80 8.86
N GLY A 165 19.26 -17.43 9.01
CA GLY A 165 18.33 -17.66 7.90
C GLY A 165 16.95 -18.14 8.32
N PHE A 166 16.06 -18.18 7.33
CA PHE A 166 14.73 -18.80 7.42
C PHE A 166 14.72 -20.10 6.63
N ARG A 167 14.37 -21.20 7.28
CA ARG A 167 14.17 -22.50 6.62
C ARG A 167 12.78 -22.60 6.02
N THR A 168 12.71 -23.15 4.82
CA THR A 168 11.50 -23.65 4.18
C THR A 168 11.77 -25.06 3.65
N PRO A 169 10.78 -25.82 3.18
CA PRO A 169 11.03 -27.09 2.51
C PRO A 169 11.94 -26.95 1.27
N LEU A 170 11.99 -25.78 0.63
CA LEU A 170 12.83 -25.50 -0.54
C LEU A 170 14.28 -25.10 -0.18
N GLY A 171 14.63 -25.07 1.11
CA GLY A 171 15.96 -24.73 1.59
C GLY A 171 15.98 -23.48 2.47
N ILE A 172 17.19 -23.01 2.80
CA ILE A 172 17.40 -21.88 3.69
C ILE A 172 17.51 -20.59 2.88
N VAL A 173 16.73 -19.57 3.26
CA VAL A 173 16.85 -18.19 2.78
C VAL A 173 17.77 -17.43 3.74
N PRO A 174 18.97 -17.01 3.33
CA PRO A 174 19.91 -16.33 4.22
C PRO A 174 19.47 -14.90 4.50
N ILE A 175 19.73 -14.43 5.71
CA ILE A 175 19.52 -13.04 6.12
C ILE A 175 20.62 -12.13 5.54
N ASP A 176 20.24 -10.92 5.10
CA ASP A 176 21.22 -9.85 4.92
C ASP A 176 21.51 -9.18 6.27
N GLU A 177 22.41 -9.77 7.04
CA GLU A 177 22.78 -9.29 8.37
C GLU A 177 23.23 -7.83 8.35
N GLY A 178 23.96 -7.42 7.30
CA GLY A 178 24.50 -6.07 7.20
C GLY A 178 23.40 -5.02 6.99
N LEU A 179 22.45 -5.30 6.11
CA LEU A 179 21.33 -4.38 5.87
C LEU A 179 20.31 -4.44 7.02
N SER A 180 20.04 -5.62 7.58
CA SER A 180 19.16 -5.77 8.75
C SER A 180 19.64 -4.94 9.93
N LYS A 181 20.92 -5.01 10.29
CA LYS A 181 21.52 -4.19 11.34
C LYS A 181 21.42 -2.69 11.03
N LYS A 182 21.69 -2.28 9.79
CA LYS A 182 21.56 -0.87 9.38
C LYS A 182 20.16 -0.33 9.51
N VAL A 183 19.11 -1.12 9.27
CA VAL A 183 17.72 -0.71 9.51
C VAL A 183 17.47 -0.56 11.01
N MET A 184 17.95 -1.50 11.83
CA MET A 184 17.81 -1.45 13.31
C MET A 184 18.50 -0.23 13.93
N GLU A 185 19.68 0.14 13.44
CA GLU A 185 20.45 1.30 13.92
C GLU A 185 19.73 2.64 13.72
N LYS A 186 18.70 2.70 12.86
CA LYS A 186 17.97 3.95 12.58
C LYS A 186 17.05 4.37 13.73
N ARG A 187 16.53 3.44 14.50
CA ARG A 187 15.57 3.70 15.58
C ARG A 187 15.64 2.61 16.64
N LYS A 188 15.62 2.99 17.92
CA LYS A 188 15.61 2.07 19.07
C LYS A 188 14.36 1.18 19.16
N GLU A 189 13.26 1.63 18.51
CA GLU A 189 12.01 0.88 18.42
C GLU A 189 12.06 -0.23 17.35
N ILE A 190 13.17 -0.33 16.60
CA ILE A 190 13.42 -1.41 15.63
C ILE A 190 14.51 -2.30 16.26
N GLN A 191 14.14 -3.49 16.69
CA GLN A 191 15.03 -4.38 17.43
C GLN A 191 14.76 -5.85 17.07
N PHE A 192 15.59 -6.77 17.54
CA PHE A 192 15.33 -8.19 17.41
C PHE A 192 14.49 -8.69 18.61
N ILE A 193 13.31 -9.24 18.31
CA ILE A 193 12.39 -9.84 19.30
C ILE A 193 12.12 -11.27 18.80
N PRO A 194 12.74 -12.30 19.38
CA PRO A 194 12.63 -13.69 18.90
C PRO A 194 11.19 -14.18 18.79
N GLU A 195 10.35 -13.84 19.78
CA GLU A 195 8.94 -14.27 19.87
C GLU A 195 8.10 -13.72 18.73
N ALA A 196 8.48 -12.57 18.16
CA ALA A 196 7.81 -11.99 17.01
C ALA A 196 7.96 -12.84 15.73
N HIS A 197 9.03 -13.63 15.65
CA HIS A 197 9.34 -14.44 14.47
C HIS A 197 9.06 -15.94 14.66
N ALA A 198 9.18 -16.46 15.88
CA ALA A 198 9.24 -17.89 16.14
C ALA A 198 8.06 -18.68 15.53
N GLN A 199 6.83 -18.19 15.67
CA GLN A 199 5.60 -18.85 15.19
C GLN A 199 4.82 -17.98 14.20
N GLU A 200 5.45 -16.93 13.64
CA GLU A 200 4.77 -16.01 12.72
C GLU A 200 4.78 -16.57 11.30
N HIS A 201 3.59 -16.68 10.71
CA HIS A 201 3.35 -17.25 9.39
C HIS A 201 3.36 -16.19 8.28
N SER A 202 2.95 -14.96 8.60
CA SER A 202 2.70 -13.91 7.60
C SER A 202 3.94 -13.53 6.79
N LEU A 203 5.12 -13.66 7.37
CA LEU A 203 6.40 -13.47 6.70
C LEU A 203 6.86 -14.75 5.99
N GLU A 204 6.78 -15.90 6.69
CA GLU A 204 7.25 -17.20 6.20
C GLU A 204 6.63 -17.56 4.87
N ILE A 205 5.33 -17.39 4.73
CA ILE A 205 4.57 -17.83 3.54
C ILE A 205 4.96 -17.07 2.26
N GLN A 206 5.66 -15.96 2.38
CA GLN A 206 6.18 -15.21 1.23
C GLN A 206 7.43 -15.89 0.62
N LEU A 207 8.19 -16.65 1.43
CA LEU A 207 9.52 -17.12 1.06
C LEU A 207 9.52 -18.18 -0.03
N PRO A 208 8.63 -19.19 -0.05
CA PRO A 208 8.65 -20.21 -1.09
C PRO A 208 8.42 -19.67 -2.51
N PHE A 209 7.54 -18.67 -2.69
CA PHE A 209 7.39 -17.99 -3.99
C PHE A 209 8.68 -17.32 -4.43
N LEU A 210 9.36 -16.63 -3.52
CA LEU A 210 10.65 -15.98 -3.79
C LEU A 210 11.72 -16.99 -4.16
N GLN A 211 11.79 -18.14 -3.48
CA GLN A 211 12.77 -19.19 -3.76
C GLN A 211 12.57 -19.84 -5.13
N VAL A 212 11.32 -19.98 -5.58
CA VAL A 212 11.02 -20.53 -6.92
C VAL A 212 11.40 -19.55 -8.02
N LEU A 213 11.26 -18.24 -7.78
CA LEU A 213 11.45 -17.21 -8.82
C LEU A 213 12.85 -16.61 -8.84
N LEU A 214 13.48 -16.46 -7.68
CA LEU A 214 14.79 -15.82 -7.54
C LEU A 214 15.85 -16.88 -7.27
N LYS A 215 16.89 -16.94 -8.12
CA LYS A 215 17.96 -17.94 -7.98
C LYS A 215 18.76 -17.78 -6.67
N THR A 216 19.07 -16.53 -6.34
CA THR A 216 19.80 -16.16 -5.12
C THR A 216 19.33 -14.79 -4.65
N PHE A 217 19.05 -14.65 -3.38
CA PHE A 217 18.74 -13.38 -2.72
C PHE A 217 19.00 -13.51 -1.22
N LYS A 218 19.10 -12.37 -0.53
CA LYS A 218 19.13 -12.32 0.92
C LYS A 218 17.85 -11.68 1.44
N LEU A 219 17.45 -12.04 2.65
CA LEU A 219 16.21 -11.57 3.26
C LEU A 219 16.48 -10.48 4.31
N ILE A 220 15.65 -9.47 4.34
CA ILE A 220 15.51 -8.51 5.45
C ILE A 220 14.09 -8.70 6.00
N PRO A 221 13.90 -9.58 7.00
CA PRO A 221 12.60 -9.94 7.53
C PRO A 221 12.19 -9.00 8.65
N ILE A 222 11.06 -8.34 8.48
CA ILE A 222 10.52 -7.35 9.41
C ILE A 222 9.11 -7.74 9.82
N VAL A 223 8.88 -7.89 11.12
CA VAL A 223 7.55 -8.09 11.70
C VAL A 223 7.17 -6.83 12.47
N MET A 224 6.01 -6.24 12.15
CA MET A 224 5.50 -5.05 12.83
C MET A 224 4.62 -5.38 14.01
N GLU A 225 4.61 -4.49 14.99
CA GLU A 225 3.69 -4.54 16.12
C GLU A 225 2.22 -4.70 15.68
N PRO A 226 1.39 -5.44 16.44
CA PRO A 226 0.00 -5.69 16.03
C PRO A 226 -0.91 -4.45 16.15
N TYR A 227 -0.55 -3.49 17.02
CA TYR A 227 -1.28 -2.24 17.23
C TYR A 227 -0.47 -1.03 16.76
N TRP A 228 -0.01 -1.10 15.52
CA TRP A 228 0.85 -0.10 14.92
C TRP A 228 0.25 1.32 14.93
N SER A 229 1.12 2.32 14.93
CA SER A 229 0.77 3.73 14.82
C SER A 229 1.19 4.30 13.45
N TRP A 230 0.65 5.45 13.07
CA TRP A 230 1.15 6.18 11.91
C TRP A 230 2.64 6.51 12.04
N GLU A 231 3.08 6.89 13.24
CA GLU A 231 4.48 7.15 13.53
C GLU A 231 5.35 5.91 13.31
N THR A 232 4.88 4.72 13.74
CA THR A 232 5.57 3.45 13.46
C THR A 232 5.76 3.22 11.97
N CYS A 233 4.72 3.46 11.17
CA CYS A 233 4.82 3.34 9.71
C CYS A 233 5.82 4.34 9.12
N GLN A 234 5.82 5.58 9.59
CA GLN A 234 6.71 6.63 9.10
C GLN A 234 8.18 6.34 9.39
N TYR A 235 8.55 6.04 10.64
CA TYR A 235 9.96 5.80 10.95
C TYR A 235 10.48 4.50 10.34
N LEU A 236 9.65 3.45 10.27
CA LEU A 236 10.04 2.20 9.64
C LEU A 236 10.26 2.38 8.14
N SER A 237 9.36 3.09 7.46
CA SER A 237 9.50 3.38 6.04
C SER A 237 10.76 4.18 5.73
N THR A 238 11.10 5.18 6.56
CA THR A 238 12.31 5.97 6.44
C THR A 238 13.56 5.11 6.65
N ALA A 239 13.57 4.27 7.71
CA ALA A 239 14.69 3.38 8.00
C ALA A 239 14.96 2.39 6.86
N ILE A 240 13.89 1.81 6.28
CA ILE A 240 13.99 0.93 5.11
C ILE A 240 14.54 1.70 3.91
N ALA A 241 13.88 2.79 3.51
CA ALA A 241 14.23 3.54 2.30
C ALA A 241 15.67 4.05 2.31
N ASP A 242 16.12 4.61 3.43
CA ASP A 242 17.49 5.13 3.57
C ASP A 242 18.54 4.01 3.52
N THR A 243 18.20 2.82 4.04
CA THR A 243 19.13 1.68 4.04
C THR A 243 19.28 1.04 2.67
N VAL A 244 18.18 0.95 1.89
CA VAL A 244 18.18 0.25 0.60
C VAL A 244 18.32 1.18 -0.60
N ARG A 245 18.38 2.50 -0.40
CA ARG A 245 18.55 3.49 -1.47
C ARG A 245 19.80 3.18 -2.32
N GLY A 246 19.62 3.15 -3.65
CA GLY A 246 20.68 2.83 -4.61
C GLY A 246 21.06 1.35 -4.68
N LYS A 247 20.38 0.46 -3.97
CA LYS A 247 20.60 -0.99 -4.02
C LYS A 247 19.55 -1.67 -4.88
N ASN A 248 19.85 -2.87 -5.33
CA ASN A 248 18.94 -3.69 -6.12
C ASN A 248 18.06 -4.55 -5.20
N VAL A 249 17.03 -3.93 -4.62
CA VAL A 249 16.14 -4.52 -3.62
C VAL A 249 14.69 -4.36 -4.05
N VAL A 250 13.86 -5.37 -3.77
CA VAL A 250 12.40 -5.29 -3.86
C VAL A 250 11.80 -5.34 -2.46
N LEU A 251 10.75 -4.56 -2.25
CA LEU A 251 10.01 -4.50 -0.98
C LEU A 251 8.72 -5.29 -1.10
N ILE A 252 8.29 -5.98 -0.04
CA ILE A 252 7.04 -6.75 -0.01
C ILE A 252 6.26 -6.40 1.25
N ALA A 253 5.02 -5.97 1.08
CA ALA A 253 4.05 -5.87 2.15
C ALA A 253 3.21 -7.14 2.19
N SER A 254 3.21 -7.83 3.31
CA SER A 254 2.42 -9.03 3.54
C SER A 254 1.11 -8.68 4.24
N SER A 255 -0.04 -8.95 3.60
CA SER A 255 -1.34 -8.63 4.18
C SER A 255 -2.48 -9.39 3.52
N ASP A 256 -3.33 -10.00 4.34
CA ASP A 256 -4.71 -10.28 3.95
C ASP A 256 -5.58 -9.04 4.22
N LEU A 257 -6.79 -8.98 3.66
CA LEU A 257 -7.72 -7.86 3.80
C LEU A 257 -8.75 -8.11 4.91
N SER A 258 -10.04 -7.89 4.65
CA SER A 258 -11.09 -8.09 5.64
C SER A 258 -11.24 -9.56 6.04
N HIS A 259 -11.70 -9.81 7.28
CA HIS A 259 -11.79 -11.16 7.82
C HIS A 259 -13.20 -11.48 8.34
N PHE A 260 -13.72 -12.64 7.92
CA PHE A 260 -14.90 -13.29 8.48
C PHE A 260 -16.21 -12.48 8.35
N HIS A 261 -16.30 -11.61 7.38
CA HIS A 261 -17.54 -10.97 6.96
C HIS A 261 -18.28 -11.81 5.93
N SER A 262 -19.57 -11.51 5.72
CA SER A 262 -20.27 -12.00 4.54
C SER A 262 -19.60 -11.52 3.26
N TYR A 263 -19.77 -12.26 2.18
CA TYR A 263 -19.12 -11.97 0.88
C TYR A 263 -19.26 -10.50 0.45
N ASP A 264 -20.50 -9.98 0.44
CA ASP A 264 -20.79 -8.62 -0.02
C ASP A 264 -20.15 -7.56 0.88
N LYS A 265 -20.19 -7.78 2.22
CA LYS A 265 -19.56 -6.87 3.18
C LYS A 265 -18.03 -6.90 3.07
N ALA A 266 -17.44 -8.06 2.85
CA ALA A 266 -16.00 -8.19 2.60
C ALA A 266 -15.60 -7.41 1.34
N VAL A 267 -16.32 -7.59 0.22
CA VAL A 267 -16.07 -6.87 -1.04
C VAL A 267 -16.17 -5.34 -0.84
N GLU A 268 -17.14 -4.86 -0.06
CA GLU A 268 -17.28 -3.42 0.27
C GLU A 268 -16.05 -2.89 1.02
N LEU A 269 -15.64 -3.58 2.09
CA LEU A 269 -14.49 -3.18 2.93
C LEU A 269 -13.18 -3.25 2.13
N ASP A 270 -12.96 -4.35 1.41
CA ASP A 270 -11.74 -4.61 0.66
C ASP A 270 -11.56 -3.61 -0.49
N ARG A 271 -12.65 -3.21 -1.16
CA ARG A 271 -12.62 -2.21 -2.23
C ARG A 271 -11.96 -0.91 -1.78
N ASN A 272 -12.16 -0.49 -0.53
CA ASN A 272 -11.51 0.71 -0.02
C ASN A 272 -10.00 0.56 0.08
N VAL A 273 -9.50 -0.61 0.53
CA VAL A 273 -8.05 -0.89 0.54
C VAL A 273 -7.50 -0.89 -0.89
N LEU A 274 -8.19 -1.58 -1.83
CA LEU A 274 -7.79 -1.65 -3.24
C LEU A 274 -7.70 -0.25 -3.86
N ASN A 275 -8.68 0.63 -3.58
CA ASN A 275 -8.68 2.00 -4.04
C ASN A 275 -7.46 2.79 -3.54
N HIS A 276 -7.05 2.62 -2.27
CA HIS A 276 -5.86 3.27 -1.74
C HIS A 276 -4.56 2.71 -2.35
N ILE A 277 -4.51 1.41 -2.66
CA ILE A 277 -3.37 0.82 -3.39
C ILE A 277 -3.27 1.43 -4.79
N GLU A 278 -4.38 1.48 -5.55
CA GLU A 278 -4.42 2.06 -6.90
C GLU A 278 -4.01 3.54 -6.92
N ARG A 279 -4.50 4.32 -5.96
CA ARG A 279 -4.17 5.75 -5.84
C ARG A 279 -2.80 6.00 -5.23
N PHE A 280 -2.17 4.97 -4.70
CA PHE A 280 -0.92 5.08 -3.96
C PHE A 280 -1.03 6.05 -2.77
N ASP A 281 -2.14 5.96 -2.00
CA ASP A 281 -2.54 6.87 -0.92
C ASP A 281 -2.39 6.22 0.48
N PRO A 282 -1.20 6.23 1.09
CA PRO A 282 -0.97 5.65 2.41
C PRO A 282 -1.68 6.43 3.54
N GLU A 283 -1.85 7.75 3.39
CA GLU A 283 -2.51 8.63 4.35
C GLU A 283 -4.01 8.31 4.41
N GLY A 284 -4.66 8.17 3.25
CA GLY A 284 -6.05 7.77 3.13
C GLY A 284 -6.29 6.37 3.67
N LEU A 285 -5.41 5.41 3.35
CA LEU A 285 -5.48 4.05 3.88
C LEU A 285 -5.41 4.03 5.41
N ASN A 286 -4.45 4.76 6.01
CA ASN A 286 -4.33 4.87 7.46
C ASN A 286 -5.61 5.45 8.09
N ARG A 287 -6.19 6.49 7.50
CA ARG A 287 -7.42 7.12 7.97
C ARG A 287 -8.58 6.13 7.95
N ASP A 288 -8.77 5.40 6.84
CA ASP A 288 -9.90 4.50 6.65
C ASP A 288 -9.80 3.24 7.51
N LEU A 289 -8.60 2.68 7.70
CA LEU A 289 -8.35 1.59 8.65
C LEU A 289 -8.68 2.01 10.10
N ARG A 290 -8.28 3.22 10.51
CA ARG A 290 -8.57 3.71 11.87
C ARG A 290 -10.03 3.99 12.12
N GLN A 291 -10.78 4.32 11.08
CA GLN A 291 -12.21 4.61 11.15
C GLN A 291 -13.07 3.35 10.93
N GLY A 292 -12.46 2.20 10.63
CA GLY A 292 -13.14 0.94 10.37
C GLY A 292 -13.93 0.96 9.05
N ARG A 293 -13.54 1.82 8.10
CA ARG A 293 -14.11 1.84 6.73
C ARG A 293 -13.49 0.78 5.82
N CYS A 294 -12.37 0.24 6.20
CA CYS A 294 -11.71 -0.91 5.57
C CYS A 294 -10.93 -1.70 6.62
N GLU A 295 -10.52 -2.91 6.26
CA GLU A 295 -9.77 -3.81 7.12
C GLU A 295 -8.61 -4.46 6.35
N ALA A 296 -7.45 -4.58 7.02
CA ALA A 296 -6.31 -5.33 6.55
C ALA A 296 -5.45 -5.71 7.76
N CYS A 297 -5.14 -6.99 7.94
CA CYS A 297 -4.29 -7.43 9.06
C CYS A 297 -2.88 -6.86 8.94
N GLY A 298 -2.37 -6.73 7.71
CA GLY A 298 -1.13 -6.06 7.37
C GLY A 298 -1.28 -4.59 6.97
N GLY A 299 -2.28 -3.86 7.49
CA GLY A 299 -2.48 -2.45 7.16
C GLY A 299 -1.26 -1.57 7.43
N GLY A 300 -0.58 -1.78 8.58
CA GLY A 300 0.70 -1.13 8.90
C GLY A 300 1.83 -1.49 7.92
N PRO A 301 2.08 -2.77 7.64
CA PRO A 301 2.97 -3.21 6.57
C PRO A 301 2.70 -2.57 5.21
N ILE A 302 1.44 -2.55 4.72
CA ILE A 302 1.09 -1.91 3.45
C ILE A 302 1.47 -0.42 3.47
N ILE A 303 1.06 0.32 4.50
CA ILE A 303 1.35 1.76 4.65
C ILE A 303 2.87 2.00 4.70
N SER A 304 3.61 1.21 5.49
CA SER A 304 5.07 1.35 5.62
C SER A 304 5.78 1.12 4.28
N ILE A 305 5.36 0.11 3.53
CA ILE A 305 5.92 -0.19 2.21
C ILE A 305 5.51 0.86 1.17
N MET A 306 4.29 1.37 1.21
CA MET A 306 3.88 2.49 0.34
C MET A 306 4.75 3.72 0.58
N LEU A 307 4.94 4.13 1.82
CA LEU A 307 5.79 5.27 2.17
C LEU A 307 7.25 5.04 1.76
N ALA A 308 7.80 3.85 2.02
CA ALA A 308 9.17 3.50 1.60
C ALA A 308 9.32 3.49 0.08
N ALA A 309 8.34 2.94 -0.65
CA ALA A 309 8.34 2.92 -2.10
C ALA A 309 8.27 4.33 -2.70
N LYS A 310 7.44 5.24 -2.14
CA LYS A 310 7.43 6.67 -2.50
C LYS A 310 8.80 7.29 -2.30
N ALA A 311 9.45 7.08 -1.16
CA ALA A 311 10.78 7.60 -0.84
C ALA A 311 11.88 7.04 -1.76
N LEU A 312 11.67 5.85 -2.36
CA LEU A 312 12.55 5.23 -3.36
C LEU A 312 12.21 5.63 -4.80
N GLY A 313 11.21 6.49 -4.97
CA GLY A 313 10.82 7.08 -6.25
C GLY A 313 9.73 6.31 -7.01
N ALA A 314 9.02 5.38 -6.38
CA ALA A 314 7.78 4.87 -6.95
C ALA A 314 6.75 6.00 -7.03
N ASN A 315 6.03 6.07 -8.14
CA ASN A 315 5.05 7.12 -8.41
C ASN A 315 3.70 6.58 -8.90
N LYS A 316 3.55 5.27 -8.97
CA LYS A 316 2.31 4.59 -9.36
C LYS A 316 2.07 3.37 -8.49
N GLY A 317 0.80 3.15 -8.15
CA GLY A 317 0.27 1.93 -7.59
C GLY A 317 -0.66 1.24 -8.59
N LYS A 318 -0.80 -0.08 -8.48
CA LYS A 318 -1.76 -0.86 -9.26
C LYS A 318 -2.18 -2.10 -8.50
N VAL A 319 -3.46 -2.39 -8.47
CA VAL A 319 -4.02 -3.68 -8.05
C VAL A 319 -3.91 -4.65 -9.23
N LEU A 320 -3.36 -5.83 -8.98
CA LEU A 320 -3.13 -6.86 -9.99
C LEU A 320 -4.23 -7.92 -9.96
N LYS A 321 -4.69 -8.27 -8.75
CA LYS A 321 -5.74 -9.26 -8.52
C LYS A 321 -6.37 -9.04 -7.16
N TYR A 322 -7.66 -9.29 -7.09
CA TYR A 322 -8.44 -9.44 -5.87
C TYR A 322 -9.31 -10.69 -5.97
N LEU A 323 -9.36 -11.47 -4.92
CA LEU A 323 -10.31 -12.55 -4.65
C LEU A 323 -10.57 -12.60 -3.16
N ASN A 324 -11.59 -13.33 -2.74
CA ASN A 324 -11.77 -13.73 -1.36
C ASN A 324 -11.92 -15.25 -1.23
N SER A 325 -11.89 -15.77 -0.01
CA SER A 325 -11.99 -17.22 0.22
C SER A 325 -13.28 -17.83 -0.32
N GLY A 326 -14.37 -17.06 -0.42
CA GLY A 326 -15.64 -17.49 -0.99
C GLY A 326 -15.57 -17.74 -2.51
N ASP A 327 -14.67 -17.02 -3.21
CA ASP A 327 -14.42 -17.25 -4.63
C ASP A 327 -13.69 -18.60 -4.87
N VAL A 328 -12.96 -19.07 -3.85
CA VAL A 328 -12.19 -20.33 -3.92
C VAL A 328 -13.01 -21.53 -3.44
N THR A 329 -13.73 -21.38 -2.32
CA THR A 329 -14.43 -22.48 -1.64
C THR A 329 -15.91 -22.59 -2.00
N GLY A 330 -16.52 -21.50 -2.50
CA GLY A 330 -17.96 -21.37 -2.70
C GLY A 330 -18.74 -20.96 -1.43
N ASP A 331 -18.12 -21.03 -0.23
CA ASP A 331 -18.74 -20.55 1.01
C ASP A 331 -18.63 -19.02 1.12
N ARG A 332 -19.77 -18.35 1.04
CA ARG A 332 -19.90 -16.89 1.10
C ARG A 332 -20.32 -16.35 2.47
N SER A 333 -20.47 -17.20 3.45
CA SER A 333 -20.99 -16.81 4.77
C SER A 333 -19.95 -16.02 5.58
N ARG A 334 -18.67 -16.43 5.51
CA ARG A 334 -17.57 -15.85 6.28
C ARG A 334 -16.28 -15.92 5.48
N VAL A 335 -15.99 -14.87 4.75
CA VAL A 335 -14.83 -14.85 3.83
C VAL A 335 -13.67 -14.03 4.36
N VAL A 336 -12.48 -14.27 3.78
CA VAL A 336 -11.26 -13.46 3.97
C VAL A 336 -10.84 -12.91 2.62
N GLY A 337 -10.55 -11.62 2.54
CA GLY A 337 -10.14 -10.94 1.32
C GLY A 337 -8.63 -11.05 1.06
N TYR A 338 -8.24 -11.18 -0.21
CA TYR A 338 -6.86 -11.33 -0.68
C TYR A 338 -6.58 -10.37 -1.83
N ALA A 339 -5.48 -9.62 -1.76
CA ALA A 339 -5.07 -8.71 -2.83
C ALA A 339 -3.61 -8.89 -3.22
N ALA A 340 -3.34 -8.79 -4.51
CA ALA A 340 -2.02 -8.58 -5.08
C ALA A 340 -1.93 -7.17 -5.63
N GLY A 341 -0.86 -6.44 -5.27
CA GLY A 341 -0.62 -5.08 -5.72
C GLY A 341 0.84 -4.82 -6.05
N VAL A 342 1.11 -3.74 -6.77
CA VAL A 342 2.46 -3.32 -7.14
C VAL A 342 2.61 -1.81 -7.02
N PHE A 343 3.76 -1.36 -6.52
CA PHE A 343 4.21 0.03 -6.57
C PHE A 343 5.46 0.11 -7.44
N TYR A 344 5.45 1.00 -8.44
CA TYR A 344 6.49 1.04 -9.45
C TYR A 344 6.85 2.47 -9.84
N LYS A 345 8.07 2.63 -10.38
CA LYS A 345 8.59 3.87 -10.91
C LYS A 345 8.52 3.83 -12.43
N THR A 346 7.75 4.74 -13.04
CA THR A 346 7.68 4.87 -14.50
C THR A 346 8.98 5.46 -15.07
N ALA A 347 9.40 5.02 -16.27
CA ALA A 347 10.50 5.63 -17.00
C ALA A 347 10.11 7.08 -17.36
N GLY A 348 10.86 8.06 -16.86
CA GLY A 348 10.55 9.49 -16.95
C GLY A 348 10.28 10.17 -15.61
N GLY A 349 10.31 9.41 -14.50
CA GLY A 349 10.04 9.92 -13.15
C GLY A 349 11.12 10.83 -12.53
N THR A 350 12.19 11.21 -13.24
CA THR A 350 13.23 12.12 -12.71
C THR A 350 13.18 13.53 -13.28
N GLU A 351 12.44 13.77 -14.37
CA GLU A 351 12.20 15.13 -14.88
C GLU A 351 10.74 15.58 -14.80
N LYS A 352 9.80 14.66 -14.49
CA LYS A 352 8.37 14.96 -14.30
C LYS A 352 7.84 14.75 -12.88
N MET A 353 8.65 14.81 -11.84
CA MET A 353 8.14 15.00 -10.47
C MET A 353 7.64 16.44 -10.21
N ARG A 354 7.42 17.23 -11.26
CA ARG A 354 6.74 18.53 -11.21
C ARG A 354 5.58 18.67 -12.21
N GLU A 355 5.20 17.61 -12.91
CA GLU A 355 3.83 17.50 -13.37
C GLU A 355 3.16 16.44 -12.49
N GLU A 356 2.77 16.81 -11.26
CA GLU A 356 1.44 16.49 -10.75
C GLU A 356 0.55 16.53 -11.98
N THR A 357 -0.25 15.51 -12.25
CA THR A 357 -1.38 15.68 -13.16
C THR A 357 -2.07 16.94 -12.66
N LYS A 358 -1.82 18.09 -13.31
CA LYS A 358 -2.47 19.34 -12.95
C LYS A 358 -3.95 19.04 -13.06
N VAL A 359 -4.56 18.80 -11.90
CA VAL A 359 -6.01 18.73 -11.83
C VAL A 359 -6.46 20.14 -12.15
N GLY A 360 -7.33 20.26 -13.15
CA GLY A 360 -7.71 21.57 -13.64
C GLY A 360 -7.02 21.96 -14.94
N VAL A 361 -6.96 23.25 -15.19
CA VAL A 361 -6.39 23.85 -16.40
C VAL A 361 -5.55 25.07 -16.01
N ASP A 362 -4.57 25.40 -16.85
CA ASP A 362 -3.86 26.66 -16.74
C ASP A 362 -4.74 27.79 -17.32
N LEU A 363 -5.12 28.74 -16.49
CA LEU A 363 -5.91 29.91 -16.87
C LEU A 363 -5.05 31.14 -17.18
N GLY A 364 -3.73 30.95 -17.36
CA GLY A 364 -2.80 32.00 -17.70
C GLY A 364 -2.37 32.86 -16.49
N LEU A 365 -2.61 32.39 -15.26
CA LEU A 365 -2.08 33.04 -14.07
C LEU A 365 -0.59 32.72 -13.92
N SER A 366 0.25 33.75 -13.93
CA SER A 366 1.68 33.59 -13.66
C SER A 366 1.91 33.17 -12.20
N GLU A 367 3.06 32.54 -11.92
CA GLU A 367 3.45 32.17 -10.56
C GLU A 367 3.49 33.36 -9.58
N GLN A 368 3.77 34.58 -10.10
CA GLN A 368 3.72 35.79 -9.31
C GLN A 368 2.29 36.17 -8.91
N GLU A 369 1.34 36.05 -9.83
CA GLU A 369 -0.08 36.31 -9.58
C GLU A 369 -0.70 35.29 -8.62
N LYS A 370 -0.33 34.01 -8.73
CA LYS A 370 -0.71 32.96 -7.77
C LYS A 370 -0.19 33.26 -6.37
N LYS A 371 1.07 33.70 -6.26
CA LYS A 371 1.65 34.14 -4.96
C LYS A 371 0.93 35.36 -4.37
N ILE A 372 0.51 36.33 -5.21
CA ILE A 372 -0.28 37.47 -4.75
C ILE A 372 -1.61 37.01 -4.16
N LEU A 373 -2.35 36.13 -4.86
CA LEU A 373 -3.62 35.58 -4.36
C LEU A 373 -3.45 34.79 -3.06
N HIS A 374 -2.42 33.96 -2.96
CA HIS A 374 -2.08 33.25 -1.73
C HIS A 374 -1.74 34.20 -0.58
N HIS A 375 -0.96 35.25 -0.87
CA HIS A 375 -0.61 36.27 0.13
C HIS A 375 -1.87 36.98 0.65
N ILE A 376 -2.80 37.36 -0.23
CA ILE A 376 -4.08 37.96 0.14
C ILE A 376 -4.86 37.00 1.06
N ALA A 377 -5.10 35.76 0.63
CA ALA A 377 -5.85 34.79 1.41
C ALA A 377 -5.23 34.55 2.79
N LYS A 378 -3.92 34.35 2.85
CA LYS A 378 -3.17 34.14 4.09
C LYS A 378 -3.26 35.33 5.02
N THR A 379 -3.05 36.55 4.50
CA THR A 379 -3.09 37.82 5.30
C THR A 379 -4.47 38.04 5.90
N VAL A 380 -5.53 37.78 5.13
CA VAL A 380 -6.92 37.89 5.61
C VAL A 380 -7.18 36.94 6.78
N ILE A 381 -6.83 35.67 6.62
CA ILE A 381 -7.05 34.65 7.65
C ILE A 381 -6.23 34.95 8.91
N GLU A 382 -4.93 35.27 8.75
CA GLU A 382 -4.05 35.54 9.88
C GLU A 382 -4.46 36.79 10.65
N ASN A 383 -4.75 37.91 9.96
CA ASN A 383 -5.13 39.13 10.63
C ASN A 383 -6.44 39.00 11.36
N LYS A 384 -7.44 38.40 10.72
CA LYS A 384 -8.74 38.22 11.36
C LYS A 384 -8.69 37.29 12.56
N ALA A 385 -7.93 36.17 12.48
CA ALA A 385 -7.72 35.27 13.60
C ALA A 385 -7.00 35.93 14.79
N LYS A 386 -6.17 36.95 14.53
CA LYS A 386 -5.45 37.77 15.53
C LYS A 386 -6.18 39.03 15.96
N GLY A 387 -7.42 39.25 15.47
CA GLY A 387 -8.18 40.47 15.76
C GLY A 387 -7.56 41.74 15.15
N LYS A 388 -6.73 41.65 14.12
CA LYS A 388 -6.06 42.76 13.43
C LYS A 388 -6.90 43.21 12.22
N PRO A 389 -6.80 44.51 11.81
CA PRO A 389 -7.45 44.98 10.60
C PRO A 389 -6.88 44.30 9.35
N ILE A 390 -7.74 44.04 8.37
CA ILE A 390 -7.33 43.54 7.05
C ILE A 390 -6.81 44.75 6.26
N PRO A 391 -5.59 44.69 5.70
CA PRO A 391 -5.05 45.79 4.90
C PRO A 391 -5.78 45.92 3.56
N GLU A 392 -5.78 47.08 2.97
CA GLU A 392 -6.23 47.29 1.60
C GLU A 392 -5.18 46.73 0.62
N PHE A 393 -5.59 45.78 -0.23
CA PHE A 393 -4.70 45.20 -1.24
C PHE A 393 -4.73 46.04 -2.52
N LYS A 394 -3.57 46.54 -2.95
CA LYS A 394 -3.38 47.18 -4.24
C LYS A 394 -2.80 46.15 -5.22
N VAL A 395 -3.57 45.84 -6.27
CA VAL A 395 -3.21 44.84 -7.28
C VAL A 395 -3.21 45.52 -8.64
N ASP A 396 -2.09 45.43 -9.36
CA ASP A 396 -1.94 46.10 -10.67
C ASP A 396 -2.15 45.12 -11.84
N SER A 397 -2.09 43.79 -11.60
CA SER A 397 -2.28 42.78 -12.63
C SER A 397 -3.69 42.84 -13.28
N PRO A 398 -3.79 42.95 -14.61
CA PRO A 398 -5.08 42.97 -15.31
C PRO A 398 -5.90 41.68 -15.07
N ILE A 399 -5.26 40.52 -15.11
CA ILE A 399 -5.94 39.23 -14.94
C ILE A 399 -6.53 39.06 -13.53
N LEU A 400 -5.89 39.60 -12.51
CA LEU A 400 -6.40 39.62 -11.14
C LEU A 400 -7.55 40.62 -10.92
N LYS A 401 -7.75 41.54 -11.86
CA LYS A 401 -8.90 42.45 -11.89
C LYS A 401 -10.09 41.92 -12.69
N GLU A 402 -9.90 40.82 -13.40
CA GLU A 402 -11.01 40.18 -14.11
C GLU A 402 -12.08 39.62 -13.17
N ASN A 403 -13.34 39.62 -13.65
CA ASN A 403 -14.45 39.04 -12.92
C ASN A 403 -14.43 37.52 -13.06
N ARG A 404 -13.95 36.79 -12.04
CA ARG A 404 -13.85 35.33 -12.03
C ARG A 404 -14.36 34.74 -10.73
N GLY A 405 -15.01 33.56 -10.82
CA GLY A 405 -15.33 32.74 -9.67
C GLY A 405 -14.07 32.14 -9.07
N ALA A 406 -14.06 31.99 -7.75
CA ALA A 406 -12.96 31.31 -7.06
C ALA A 406 -13.46 30.64 -5.78
N PHE A 407 -12.78 29.57 -5.39
CA PHE A 407 -12.93 28.90 -4.09
C PHE A 407 -11.64 29.03 -3.30
N VAL A 408 -11.77 29.21 -1.99
CA VAL A 408 -10.64 29.08 -1.05
C VAL A 408 -10.93 27.89 -0.15
N THR A 409 -10.01 26.92 -0.19
CA THR A 409 -10.04 25.71 0.62
C THR A 409 -8.93 25.81 1.68
N ILE A 410 -9.30 25.57 2.92
CA ILE A 410 -8.39 25.54 4.06
C ILE A 410 -8.31 24.11 4.54
N GLN A 411 -7.10 23.62 4.67
CA GLN A 411 -6.81 22.30 5.22
C GLN A 411 -5.99 22.44 6.50
N LYS A 412 -6.20 21.56 7.46
CA LYS A 412 -5.40 21.41 8.67
C LYS A 412 -4.90 19.98 8.77
N LYS A 413 -3.58 19.79 8.71
CA LYS A 413 -2.96 18.44 8.70
C LYS A 413 -3.55 17.54 7.62
N GLY A 414 -3.77 18.09 6.41
CA GLY A 414 -4.33 17.37 5.26
C GLY A 414 -5.84 17.10 5.33
N GLN A 415 -6.54 17.60 6.36
CA GLN A 415 -8.00 17.46 6.48
C GLN A 415 -8.69 18.78 6.15
N LEU A 416 -9.85 18.70 5.49
CA LEU A 416 -10.67 19.87 5.20
C LEU A 416 -11.02 20.61 6.50
N ARG A 417 -10.73 21.93 6.54
CA ARG A 417 -10.99 22.82 7.68
C ARG A 417 -11.96 23.95 7.33
N GLY A 418 -12.14 24.24 6.07
CA GLY A 418 -13.09 25.18 5.51
C GLY A 418 -12.98 25.24 3.99
N CYS A 419 -14.10 25.48 3.29
CA CYS A 419 -14.09 25.63 1.84
C CYS A 419 -15.34 26.41 1.41
N ILE A 420 -15.15 27.63 0.95
CA ILE A 420 -16.22 28.52 0.45
C ILE A 420 -15.75 29.17 -0.85
N GLY A 421 -16.68 29.41 -1.76
CA GLY A 421 -16.39 30.07 -3.03
C GLY A 421 -17.63 30.57 -3.75
N TYR A 422 -17.39 31.38 -4.78
CA TYR A 422 -18.37 31.76 -5.77
C TYR A 422 -18.12 31.00 -7.08
N ILE A 423 -19.17 30.45 -7.65
CA ILE A 423 -19.13 29.76 -8.96
C ILE A 423 -18.90 30.79 -10.07
N GLU A 424 -19.56 31.93 -9.97
CA GLU A 424 -19.45 33.04 -10.89
C GLU A 424 -18.84 34.24 -10.17
N GLY A 425 -18.00 34.98 -10.85
CA GLY A 425 -17.37 36.17 -10.30
C GLY A 425 -18.42 37.27 -10.00
N ARG A 426 -18.29 37.89 -8.84
CA ARG A 426 -19.10 39.04 -8.42
C ARG A 426 -18.29 40.33 -8.38
N GLY A 427 -17.04 40.27 -8.79
CA GLY A 427 -16.07 41.38 -8.82
C GLY A 427 -14.68 40.88 -9.19
N PRO A 428 -13.66 41.73 -9.05
CA PRO A 428 -12.28 41.39 -9.34
C PRO A 428 -11.83 40.13 -8.61
N LEU A 429 -11.09 39.26 -9.30
CA LEU A 429 -10.62 37.96 -8.77
C LEU A 429 -9.93 38.11 -7.40
N TYR A 430 -9.05 39.09 -7.26
CA TYR A 430 -8.35 39.30 -5.99
C TYR A 430 -9.30 39.64 -4.82
N ARG A 431 -10.40 40.36 -5.08
CA ARG A 431 -11.44 40.64 -4.09
C ARG A 431 -12.30 39.42 -3.80
N THR A 432 -12.59 38.59 -4.82
CA THR A 432 -13.25 37.30 -4.64
C THR A 432 -12.43 36.39 -3.72
N VAL A 433 -11.11 36.30 -3.92
CA VAL A 433 -10.21 35.51 -3.06
C VAL A 433 -10.15 36.07 -1.64
N GLU A 434 -10.07 37.39 -1.47
CA GLU A 434 -10.12 38.06 -0.16
C GLU A 434 -11.38 37.68 0.62
N GLU A 435 -12.55 37.83 0.00
CA GLU A 435 -13.85 37.52 0.62
C GLU A 435 -14.01 36.02 0.92
N MET A 436 -13.60 35.14 -0.01
CA MET A 436 -13.73 33.69 0.16
C MET A 436 -12.74 33.14 1.18
N ALA A 437 -11.56 33.73 1.33
CA ALA A 437 -10.63 33.39 2.40
C ALA A 437 -11.22 33.67 3.79
N GLU A 438 -11.84 34.83 3.95
CA GLU A 438 -12.56 35.17 5.18
C GLU A 438 -13.74 34.21 5.42
N ALA A 439 -14.54 33.95 4.37
CA ALA A 439 -15.70 33.09 4.49
C ALA A 439 -15.30 31.64 4.83
N ALA A 440 -14.28 31.08 4.19
CA ALA A 440 -13.81 29.73 4.45
C ALA A 440 -13.27 29.57 5.87
N ALA A 441 -12.59 30.58 6.41
CA ALA A 441 -12.00 30.51 7.74
C ALA A 441 -13.00 30.78 8.88
N PHE A 442 -13.99 31.65 8.66
CA PHE A 442 -14.80 32.17 9.76
C PHE A 442 -16.33 32.04 9.56
N ARG A 443 -16.78 31.71 8.35
CA ARG A 443 -18.22 31.68 8.02
C ARG A 443 -18.66 30.34 7.37
N ASP A 444 -17.78 29.32 7.32
CA ASP A 444 -18.16 27.97 6.87
C ASP A 444 -18.98 27.30 8.00
N PRO A 445 -20.27 27.02 7.80
CA PRO A 445 -21.15 26.50 8.87
C PRO A 445 -20.79 25.09 9.35
N ARG A 446 -19.91 24.40 8.65
CA ARG A 446 -19.45 23.04 9.01
C ARG A 446 -18.39 23.07 10.10
N PHE A 447 -17.75 24.21 10.35
CA PHE A 447 -16.59 24.34 11.21
C PHE A 447 -16.71 25.55 12.14
N MET A 448 -16.07 25.48 13.30
CA MET A 448 -15.88 26.63 14.16
C MET A 448 -14.92 27.64 13.51
N PRO A 449 -15.04 28.95 13.76
CA PRO A 449 -14.08 29.94 13.27
C PRO A 449 -12.63 29.56 13.57
N VAL A 450 -11.73 29.80 12.63
CA VAL A 450 -10.28 29.58 12.78
C VAL A 450 -9.77 30.47 13.91
N ASN A 451 -8.94 29.90 14.79
CA ASN A 451 -8.28 30.65 15.87
C ASN A 451 -6.77 30.78 15.63
N GLU A 452 -6.12 31.69 16.36
CA GLU A 452 -4.70 32.01 16.17
C GLU A 452 -3.78 30.79 16.33
N LYS A 453 -4.11 29.84 17.23
CA LYS A 453 -3.27 28.67 17.50
C LYS A 453 -3.26 27.67 16.32
N GLU A 454 -4.24 27.75 15.44
CA GLU A 454 -4.33 26.86 14.27
C GLU A 454 -3.49 27.35 13.09
N LEU A 455 -3.16 28.66 13.03
CA LEU A 455 -2.53 29.28 11.86
C LEU A 455 -1.27 28.56 11.35
N PRO A 456 -0.34 28.06 12.22
CA PRO A 456 0.86 27.37 11.74
C PRO A 456 0.58 26.01 11.07
N GLU A 457 -0.61 25.45 11.29
CA GLU A 457 -1.01 24.13 10.79
C GLU A 457 -1.92 24.19 9.56
N LEU A 458 -2.26 25.40 9.10
CA LEU A 458 -3.18 25.60 7.98
C LEU A 458 -2.43 25.60 6.65
N ASN A 459 -2.99 24.85 5.69
CA ASN A 459 -2.65 24.93 4.28
C ASN A 459 -3.82 25.58 3.53
N ILE A 460 -3.53 26.47 2.58
CA ILE A 460 -4.53 27.19 1.79
C ILE A 460 -4.37 26.75 0.34
N GLU A 461 -5.47 26.35 -0.29
CA GLU A 461 -5.56 26.05 -1.71
C GLU A 461 -6.56 27.01 -2.35
N ILE A 462 -6.23 27.55 -3.51
CA ILE A 462 -7.10 28.46 -4.28
C ILE A 462 -7.45 27.80 -5.60
N SER A 463 -8.76 27.75 -5.93
CA SER A 463 -9.27 27.26 -7.20
C SER A 463 -9.95 28.41 -7.94
N VAL A 464 -9.32 28.91 -9.01
CA VAL A 464 -9.88 29.95 -9.89
C VAL A 464 -10.64 29.30 -11.03
N LEU A 465 -11.90 29.67 -11.25
CA LEU A 465 -12.80 28.98 -12.14
C LEU A 465 -12.86 29.59 -13.55
N THR A 466 -13.09 28.74 -14.57
CA THR A 466 -13.57 29.17 -15.88
C THR A 466 -15.08 29.48 -15.82
N PRO A 467 -15.62 30.25 -16.81
CA PRO A 467 -17.07 30.36 -16.97
C PRO A 467 -17.75 28.99 -17.11
N LEU A 468 -18.99 28.91 -16.64
CA LEU A 468 -19.82 27.72 -16.76
C LEU A 468 -20.17 27.43 -18.22
N LYS A 469 -20.02 26.18 -18.66
CA LYS A 469 -20.48 25.69 -19.95
C LYS A 469 -21.60 24.67 -19.74
N ARG A 470 -22.81 24.97 -20.23
CA ARG A 470 -23.91 23.99 -20.23
C ARG A 470 -23.60 22.85 -21.21
N ILE A 471 -23.84 21.61 -20.80
CA ILE A 471 -23.68 20.42 -21.64
C ILE A 471 -24.98 19.64 -21.74
N THR A 472 -25.13 18.91 -22.83
CA THR A 472 -26.26 17.98 -23.08
C THR A 472 -25.77 16.53 -23.17
N ASP A 473 -24.49 16.32 -23.48
CA ASP A 473 -23.87 15.01 -23.49
C ASP A 473 -22.86 14.92 -22.32
N VAL A 474 -23.14 14.02 -21.39
CA VAL A 474 -22.26 13.76 -20.23
C VAL A 474 -20.87 13.23 -20.62
N LYS A 475 -20.70 12.78 -21.87
CA LYS A 475 -19.39 12.36 -22.40
C LYS A 475 -18.39 13.53 -22.50
N GLU A 476 -18.87 14.78 -22.53
CA GLU A 476 -18.03 15.97 -22.50
C GLU A 476 -17.30 16.15 -21.15
N ILE A 477 -17.75 15.47 -20.11
CA ILE A 477 -17.10 15.55 -18.79
C ILE A 477 -15.78 14.76 -18.82
N GLU A 478 -14.67 15.45 -18.62
CA GLU A 478 -13.34 14.88 -18.43
C GLU A 478 -12.97 14.92 -16.95
N VAL A 479 -12.91 13.77 -16.30
CA VAL A 479 -12.52 13.66 -14.87
C VAL A 479 -11.10 14.17 -14.69
N GLY A 480 -10.88 15.00 -13.65
CA GLY A 480 -9.61 15.65 -13.39
C GLY A 480 -9.43 17.02 -14.08
N LYS A 481 -10.22 17.30 -15.12
CA LYS A 481 -10.19 18.59 -15.83
C LYS A 481 -11.43 19.42 -15.53
N HIS A 482 -12.59 18.79 -15.52
CA HIS A 482 -13.87 19.45 -15.34
C HIS A 482 -14.41 19.23 -13.92
N GLY A 483 -14.89 20.31 -13.28
CA GLY A 483 -15.89 20.26 -12.23
C GLY A 483 -17.30 20.16 -12.82
N ILE A 484 -18.24 19.71 -12.03
CA ILE A 484 -19.64 19.56 -12.43
C ILE A 484 -20.51 20.45 -11.53
N TYR A 485 -21.42 21.20 -12.14
CA TYR A 485 -22.48 21.92 -11.45
C TYR A 485 -23.83 21.42 -11.97
N ILE A 486 -24.67 20.92 -11.07
CA ILE A 486 -26.00 20.40 -11.39
C ILE A 486 -27.07 21.32 -10.80
N ILE A 487 -28.07 21.65 -11.61
CA ILE A 487 -29.24 22.46 -11.23
C ILE A 487 -30.51 21.69 -11.55
N LYS A 488 -31.35 21.48 -10.54
CA LYS A 488 -32.74 21.05 -10.69
C LYS A 488 -33.56 21.82 -9.66
N LYS A 489 -34.10 22.97 -10.09
CA LYS A 489 -34.77 23.93 -9.19
C LYS A 489 -35.75 23.25 -8.23
N PRO A 490 -35.74 23.57 -6.93
CA PRO A 490 -34.91 24.62 -6.30
C PRO A 490 -33.48 24.16 -5.88
N PHE A 491 -33.10 22.95 -6.20
CA PHE A 491 -31.85 22.31 -5.77
C PHE A 491 -30.69 22.60 -6.74
N SER A 492 -29.51 22.80 -6.18
CA SER A 492 -28.27 22.87 -6.95
C SER A 492 -27.08 22.43 -6.11
N GLY A 493 -26.06 21.92 -6.77
CA GLY A 493 -24.81 21.50 -6.12
C GLY A 493 -23.67 21.36 -7.09
N LEU A 494 -22.46 21.60 -6.61
CA LEU A 494 -21.26 21.46 -7.42
C LEU A 494 -20.19 20.65 -6.70
N LEU A 495 -19.34 20.05 -7.51
CA LEU A 495 -18.07 19.47 -7.09
C LEU A 495 -16.95 19.98 -8.01
N LEU A 496 -15.82 20.36 -7.40
CA LEU A 496 -14.63 20.85 -8.08
C LEU A 496 -13.90 19.71 -8.83
N PRO A 497 -13.08 20.01 -9.85
CA PRO A 497 -12.38 19.00 -10.64
C PRO A 497 -11.53 18.03 -9.80
N GLN A 498 -10.85 18.54 -8.77
CA GLN A 498 -9.96 17.75 -7.90
C GLN A 498 -10.72 16.68 -7.09
N VAL A 499 -11.98 16.93 -6.73
CA VAL A 499 -12.76 16.00 -5.90
C VAL A 499 -12.88 14.62 -6.55
N ALA A 500 -13.20 14.57 -7.84
CA ALA A 500 -13.33 13.29 -8.54
C ALA A 500 -12.00 12.54 -8.63
N THR A 501 -10.87 13.25 -8.77
CA THR A 501 -9.53 12.65 -8.80
C THR A 501 -9.06 12.25 -7.41
N GLU A 502 -9.33 13.04 -6.38
CA GLU A 502 -9.04 12.72 -4.98
C GLU A 502 -9.74 11.44 -4.53
N TYR A 503 -10.98 11.23 -4.99
CA TYR A 503 -11.78 10.05 -4.66
C TYR A 503 -11.71 8.94 -5.73
N GLY A 504 -10.97 9.13 -6.85
CA GLY A 504 -10.83 8.18 -7.96
C GLY A 504 -12.17 7.81 -8.60
N TRP A 505 -13.09 8.76 -8.65
CA TRP A 505 -14.40 8.53 -9.26
C TRP A 505 -14.28 8.54 -10.79
N ASP A 506 -15.03 7.63 -11.42
CA ASP A 506 -15.31 7.75 -12.83
C ASP A 506 -16.36 8.84 -13.08
N ARG A 507 -16.64 9.12 -14.35
CA ARG A 507 -17.61 10.13 -14.76
C ARG A 507 -19.00 9.90 -14.18
N GLN A 508 -19.45 8.65 -14.14
CA GLN A 508 -20.78 8.31 -13.63
C GLN A 508 -20.86 8.54 -12.13
N THR A 509 -19.91 8.03 -11.38
CA THR A 509 -19.81 8.22 -9.93
C THR A 509 -19.71 9.70 -9.58
N PHE A 510 -18.97 10.48 -10.37
CA PHE A 510 -18.85 11.93 -10.18
C PHE A 510 -20.19 12.64 -10.35
N LEU A 511 -20.98 12.30 -11.38
CA LEU A 511 -22.33 12.81 -11.57
C LEU A 511 -23.28 12.44 -10.42
N GLU A 512 -23.22 11.18 -9.97
CA GLU A 512 -24.04 10.67 -8.88
C GLU A 512 -23.75 11.41 -7.55
N HIS A 513 -22.49 11.61 -7.21
CA HIS A 513 -22.09 12.37 -6.03
C HIS A 513 -22.40 13.87 -6.15
N THR A 514 -22.34 14.43 -7.37
CA THR A 514 -22.77 15.83 -7.58
C THR A 514 -24.27 15.99 -7.36
N CYS A 515 -25.09 15.02 -7.81
CA CYS A 515 -26.52 15.00 -7.49
C CYS A 515 -26.75 14.93 -5.98
N GLN A 516 -26.06 14.04 -5.26
CA GLN A 516 -26.17 13.92 -3.80
C GLN A 516 -25.75 15.23 -3.10
N LYS A 517 -24.67 15.87 -3.59
CA LYS A 517 -24.23 17.18 -3.09
C LYS A 517 -25.29 18.27 -3.27
N ALA A 518 -26.09 18.16 -4.33
CA ALA A 518 -27.23 19.05 -4.58
C ALA A 518 -28.48 18.71 -3.74
N GLY A 519 -28.45 17.64 -2.93
CA GLY A 519 -29.63 17.15 -2.22
C GLY A 519 -30.63 16.39 -3.12
N LEU A 520 -30.17 15.90 -4.26
CA LEU A 520 -30.95 15.16 -5.26
C LEU A 520 -30.65 13.65 -5.19
N PRO A 521 -31.58 12.79 -5.68
CA PRO A 521 -31.28 11.39 -5.91
C PRO A 521 -30.05 11.21 -6.82
N SER A 522 -29.24 10.17 -6.62
CA SER A 522 -28.00 9.94 -7.37
C SER A 522 -28.19 9.82 -8.89
N ASN A 523 -29.35 9.39 -9.34
CA ASN A 523 -29.71 9.25 -10.75
C ASN A 523 -30.37 10.50 -11.37
N ALA A 524 -30.53 11.61 -10.61
CA ALA A 524 -31.22 12.81 -11.06
C ALA A 524 -30.58 13.48 -12.29
N TRP A 525 -29.30 13.25 -12.53
CA TRP A 525 -28.61 13.74 -13.74
C TRP A 525 -29.13 13.15 -15.06
N LYS A 526 -29.92 12.05 -15.00
CA LYS A 526 -30.59 11.44 -16.17
C LYS A 526 -31.93 12.10 -16.52
N ASP A 527 -32.45 12.94 -15.61
CA ASP A 527 -33.73 13.62 -15.81
C ASP A 527 -33.57 14.81 -16.79
N LYS A 528 -34.50 14.91 -17.74
CA LYS A 528 -34.52 15.99 -18.78
C LYS A 528 -34.63 17.40 -18.20
N ASN A 529 -35.17 17.54 -16.98
CA ASN A 529 -35.30 18.81 -16.26
C ASN A 529 -34.04 19.15 -15.42
N THR A 530 -33.02 18.31 -15.45
CA THR A 530 -31.75 18.57 -14.79
C THR A 530 -30.77 19.23 -15.75
N GLU A 531 -30.33 20.42 -15.39
CA GLU A 531 -29.30 21.13 -16.14
C GLU A 531 -27.92 20.75 -15.59
N ILE A 532 -27.01 20.40 -16.51
CA ILE A 532 -25.64 20.03 -16.15
C ILE A 532 -24.68 21.05 -16.82
N TYR A 533 -23.84 21.61 -15.98
CA TYR A 533 -22.76 22.52 -16.40
C TYR A 533 -21.42 21.93 -16.04
N ILE A 534 -20.42 22.18 -16.88
CA ILE A 534 -19.03 21.91 -16.60
C ILE A 534 -18.24 23.21 -16.52
N PHE A 535 -17.19 23.17 -15.75
CA PHE A 535 -16.19 24.23 -15.62
C PHE A 535 -14.84 23.62 -15.34
N SER A 536 -13.76 24.36 -15.60
CA SER A 536 -12.42 23.96 -15.17
C SER A 536 -11.92 24.92 -14.08
N ALA A 537 -10.84 24.55 -13.41
CA ALA A 537 -10.21 25.39 -12.39
C ALA A 537 -8.70 25.41 -12.58
N ASP A 538 -8.06 26.55 -12.33
CA ASP A 538 -6.62 26.62 -12.04
C ASP A 538 -6.46 26.50 -10.52
N ILE A 539 -5.75 25.48 -10.08
CA ILE A 539 -5.68 25.06 -8.67
C ILE A 539 -4.22 25.19 -8.23
N PHE A 540 -3.99 25.90 -7.16
CA PHE A 540 -2.65 26.18 -6.63
C PHE A 540 -2.67 26.49 -5.13
#